data_12f4644c6eb6d3f5e469be6f27be2423
#
_entry.id   12f4644c6eb6d3f5e469be6f27be2423
#
_cell.length_a   1.000
_cell.length_b   1.000
_cell.length_c   1.000
_cell.angle_alpha   90.00
_cell.angle_beta   90.00
_cell.angle_gamma   90.00
#
_symmetry.space_group_name_H-M   'P 1'
#
loop_
_entity.id
_entity.type
_entity.pdbx_description
1 polymer ?
#
loop_
_entity_poly.entity_id
_entity_poly.type
_entity_poly.pdbx_seq_one_letter_code
_entity_poly.pdbx_strand_id
1 'polypeptide(L)'
;DIANRIDEELENKDAKEILKVIGNYSKALDLLDDYDHRTLVKPKGNDSKKRIKYDDCLDIISKLKFNEKSDIFAIEKDRGLEAIIGDIYLTFDGNDVYKSVEEKASNFLYMIVKNHVFVDGNKRIAATMFIYFLNFYDILYKDGKQVIDNNALASLTLMIAESNPKEKEVIIDLIMNFLS
;
A
#
# COMPACT_ATOMS: atom_id res chain seq x y z
N ASP A 1 5.13 -24.99 -17.93
CA ASP A 1 5.54 -23.77 -17.24
C ASP A 1 7.02 -23.87 -16.84
N ILE A 2 7.80 -22.83 -17.14
CA ILE A 2 9.25 -22.79 -16.85
C ILE A 2 9.51 -22.90 -15.35
N ALA A 3 8.70 -22.23 -14.51
CA ALA A 3 8.85 -22.30 -13.06
C ALA A 3 8.65 -23.71 -12.52
N ASN A 4 7.67 -24.44 -13.02
CA ASN A 4 7.43 -25.83 -12.61
C ASN A 4 8.56 -26.76 -13.03
N ARG A 5 9.12 -26.58 -14.24
CA ARG A 5 10.26 -27.37 -14.71
C ARG A 5 11.50 -27.14 -13.84
N ILE A 6 11.77 -25.89 -13.46
CA ILE A 6 12.88 -25.58 -12.57
C ILE A 6 12.67 -26.21 -11.20
N ASP A 7 11.43 -26.18 -10.67
CA ASP A 7 11.11 -26.80 -9.39
C ASP A 7 11.32 -28.31 -9.38
N GLU A 8 11.02 -28.98 -10.51
CA GLU A 8 11.28 -30.40 -10.68
C GLU A 8 12.78 -30.74 -10.75
N GLU A 9 13.59 -29.87 -11.34
CA GLU A 9 15.03 -30.09 -11.52
C GLU A 9 15.86 -29.68 -10.29
N LEU A 10 15.38 -28.74 -9.49
CA LEU A 10 16.13 -28.14 -8.38
C LEU A 10 15.40 -28.33 -7.05
N GLU A 11 15.57 -29.50 -6.46
CA GLU A 11 14.97 -29.86 -5.18
C GLU A 11 15.75 -29.27 -4.00
N ASN A 12 15.95 -27.94 -3.96
CA ASN A 12 16.60 -27.30 -2.82
C ASN A 12 15.88 -26.02 -2.37
N LYS A 13 16.15 -25.57 -1.15
CA LYS A 13 15.52 -24.40 -0.54
C LYS A 13 15.77 -23.12 -1.33
N ASP A 14 16.99 -22.95 -1.86
CA ASP A 14 17.39 -21.75 -2.58
C ASP A 14 16.62 -21.62 -3.90
N ALA A 15 16.40 -22.74 -4.61
CA ALA A 15 15.60 -22.76 -5.81
C ALA A 15 14.16 -22.36 -5.56
N LYS A 16 13.56 -22.82 -4.46
CA LYS A 16 12.19 -22.46 -4.08
C LYS A 16 12.05 -20.97 -3.74
N GLU A 17 13.06 -20.40 -3.08
CA GLU A 17 13.09 -18.97 -2.82
C GLU A 17 13.20 -18.14 -4.10
N ILE A 18 14.03 -18.56 -5.05
CA ILE A 18 14.16 -17.92 -6.35
C ILE A 18 12.84 -17.95 -7.11
N LEU A 19 12.13 -19.10 -7.11
CA LEU A 19 10.85 -19.25 -7.77
C LEU A 19 9.78 -18.32 -7.16
N LYS A 20 9.80 -18.11 -5.85
CA LYS A 20 8.91 -17.15 -5.18
C LYS A 20 9.16 -15.72 -5.65
N VAL A 21 10.44 -15.33 -5.77
CA VAL A 21 10.82 -13.99 -6.26
C VAL A 21 10.37 -13.81 -7.71
N ILE A 22 10.57 -14.81 -8.56
CA ILE A 22 10.12 -14.78 -9.95
C ILE A 22 8.60 -14.67 -10.04
N GLY A 23 7.87 -15.42 -9.20
CA GLY A 23 6.41 -15.37 -9.15
C GLY A 23 5.89 -13.99 -8.75
N ASN A 24 6.47 -13.37 -7.72
CA ASN A 24 6.11 -12.03 -7.28
C ASN A 24 6.42 -10.98 -8.35
N TYR A 25 7.57 -11.12 -9.02
CA TYR A 25 7.95 -10.23 -10.11
C TYR A 25 6.98 -10.33 -11.30
N SER A 26 6.59 -11.55 -11.66
CA SER A 26 5.63 -11.79 -12.74
C SER A 26 4.26 -11.16 -12.46
N LYS A 27 3.75 -11.29 -11.22
CA LYS A 27 2.49 -10.64 -10.81
C LYS A 27 2.59 -9.13 -10.95
N ALA A 28 3.67 -8.52 -10.47
CA ALA A 28 3.88 -7.09 -10.57
C ALA A 28 3.92 -6.60 -12.02
N LEU A 29 4.61 -7.32 -12.90
CA LEU A 29 4.69 -7.00 -14.32
C LEU A 29 3.32 -7.09 -15.01
N ASP A 30 2.54 -8.14 -14.70
CA ASP A 30 1.20 -8.31 -15.26
C ASP A 30 0.28 -7.16 -14.84
N LEU A 31 0.32 -6.76 -13.58
CA LEU A 31 -0.48 -5.64 -13.09
C LEU A 31 -0.05 -4.31 -13.70
N LEU A 32 1.24 -4.09 -13.90
CA LEU A 32 1.73 -2.88 -14.56
C LEU A 32 1.33 -2.84 -16.03
N ASP A 33 1.34 -3.99 -16.72
CA ASP A 33 0.87 -4.10 -18.09
C ASP A 33 -0.62 -3.77 -18.18
N ASP A 34 -1.44 -4.32 -17.30
CA ASP A 34 -2.87 -4.01 -17.21
C ASP A 34 -3.10 -2.52 -16.90
N TYR A 35 -2.27 -1.94 -16.04
CA TYR A 35 -2.32 -0.51 -15.73
C TYR A 35 -2.05 0.33 -16.99
N ASP A 36 -1.01 0.00 -17.74
CA ASP A 36 -0.63 0.71 -18.96
C ASP A 36 -1.73 0.62 -20.03
N HIS A 37 -2.40 -0.52 -20.15
CA HIS A 37 -3.49 -0.75 -21.09
C HIS A 37 -4.88 -0.31 -20.58
N ARG A 38 -4.96 0.18 -19.34
CA ARG A 38 -6.21 0.57 -18.69
C ARG A 38 -7.24 -0.57 -18.61
N THR A 39 -6.74 -1.78 -18.38
CA THR A 39 -7.55 -3.00 -18.28
C THR A 39 -7.75 -3.51 -16.86
N LEU A 40 -7.23 -2.78 -15.85
CA LEU A 40 -7.41 -3.14 -14.45
C LEU A 40 -8.89 -3.12 -14.07
N VAL A 41 -9.30 -4.14 -13.31
CA VAL A 41 -10.64 -4.22 -12.72
C VAL A 41 -10.51 -4.03 -11.21
N LYS A 42 -11.35 -3.17 -10.65
CA LYS A 42 -11.36 -2.93 -9.19
C LYS A 42 -11.86 -4.18 -8.47
N PRO A 43 -11.05 -4.80 -7.58
CA PRO A 43 -11.51 -5.93 -6.77
C PRO A 43 -12.61 -5.51 -5.79
N LYS A 44 -13.46 -6.46 -5.40
CA LYS A 44 -14.52 -6.20 -4.42
C LYS A 44 -13.97 -5.84 -3.04
N GLY A 45 -12.95 -6.56 -2.57
CA GLY A 45 -12.36 -6.37 -1.25
C GLY A 45 -13.23 -6.85 -0.11
N ASN A 46 -12.83 -6.53 1.12
CA ASN A 46 -13.46 -6.96 2.36
C ASN A 46 -14.02 -5.76 3.14
N ASP A 47 -15.08 -6.02 3.90
CA ASP A 47 -15.69 -5.01 4.77
C ASP A 47 -15.19 -5.17 6.21
N SER A 48 -15.06 -4.06 6.93
CA SER A 48 -14.82 -4.05 8.37
C SER A 48 -15.38 -2.76 8.98
N LYS A 49 -15.82 -2.84 10.22
CA LYS A 49 -16.27 -1.69 11.01
C LYS A 49 -15.16 -1.16 11.93
N LYS A 50 -14.02 -1.84 12.02
CA LYS A 50 -12.87 -1.37 12.78
C LYS A 50 -12.27 -0.14 12.13
N ARG A 51 -11.66 0.72 12.93
CA ARG A 51 -11.00 1.94 12.47
C ARG A 51 -9.65 2.09 13.14
N ILE A 52 -8.63 2.50 12.37
CA ILE A 52 -7.36 2.92 12.95
C ILE A 52 -7.55 4.25 13.71
N LYS A 53 -6.68 4.52 14.67
CA LYS A 53 -6.71 5.74 15.46
C LYS A 53 -5.51 6.61 15.14
N TYR A 54 -5.75 7.92 15.08
CA TYR A 54 -4.70 8.90 14.83
C TYR A 54 -3.55 8.80 15.85
N ASP A 55 -3.87 8.66 17.15
CA ASP A 55 -2.86 8.58 18.20
C ASP A 55 -1.94 7.36 18.04
N ASP A 56 -2.49 6.22 17.60
CA ASP A 56 -1.69 5.02 17.32
C ASP A 56 -0.75 5.24 16.13
N CYS A 57 -1.20 5.96 15.12
CA CYS A 57 -0.36 6.35 13.98
C CYS A 57 0.79 7.25 14.41
N LEU A 58 0.51 8.24 15.28
CA LEU A 58 1.53 9.13 15.81
C LEU A 58 2.60 8.38 16.62
N ASP A 59 2.22 7.37 17.38
CA ASP A 59 3.18 6.53 18.12
C ASP A 59 4.15 5.81 17.18
N ILE A 60 3.64 5.25 16.08
CA ILE A 60 4.46 4.58 15.09
C ILE A 60 5.41 5.58 14.40
N ILE A 61 4.90 6.74 14.01
CA ILE A 61 5.68 7.79 13.35
C ILE A 61 6.77 8.31 14.28
N SER A 62 6.49 8.45 15.57
CA SER A 62 7.49 8.89 16.55
C SER A 62 8.67 7.92 16.65
N LYS A 63 8.42 6.62 16.51
CA LYS A 63 9.47 5.60 16.48
C LYS A 63 10.33 5.70 15.21
N LEU A 64 9.72 6.01 14.07
CA LEU A 64 10.47 6.30 12.84
C LEU A 64 11.35 7.52 13.02
N LYS A 65 10.80 8.59 13.58
CA LYS A 65 11.50 9.87 13.80
C LYS A 65 12.70 9.71 14.72
N PHE A 66 12.62 8.87 15.74
CA PHE A 66 13.70 8.62 16.68
C PHE A 66 14.98 8.11 15.98
N ASN A 67 14.83 7.34 14.92
CA ASN A 67 15.95 6.76 14.17
C ASN A 67 16.44 7.66 13.02
N GLU A 68 15.83 8.81 12.81
CA GLU A 68 16.19 9.73 11.74
C GLU A 68 17.13 10.84 12.22
N LYS A 69 18.08 11.21 11.34
CA LYS A 69 19.03 12.28 11.61
C LYS A 69 18.48 13.67 11.23
N SER A 70 17.44 13.73 10.40
CA SER A 70 16.85 14.98 9.94
C SER A 70 15.92 15.57 10.99
N ASP A 71 16.11 16.84 11.30
CA ASP A 71 15.27 17.56 12.27
C ASP A 71 13.86 17.85 11.73
N ILE A 72 13.68 17.82 10.41
CA ILE A 72 12.39 18.14 9.77
C ILE A 72 11.59 16.88 9.39
N PHE A 73 12.16 15.68 9.58
CA PHE A 73 11.45 14.44 9.28
C PHE A 73 10.21 14.31 10.15
N ALA A 74 9.10 13.92 9.53
CA ALA A 74 7.82 13.65 10.19
C ALA A 74 7.21 14.83 10.96
N ILE A 75 7.58 16.06 10.63
CA ILE A 75 6.87 17.23 11.16
C ILE A 75 5.56 17.36 10.39
N GLU A 76 4.46 17.15 11.09
CA GLU A 76 3.12 17.20 10.52
C GLU A 76 2.64 18.63 10.35
N LYS A 77 1.99 18.91 9.21
CA LYS A 77 1.38 20.19 8.90
C LYS A 77 -0.11 20.15 9.26
N ASP A 78 -0.55 21.06 10.13
CA ASP A 78 -1.98 21.29 10.41
C ASP A 78 -2.82 20.03 10.70
N ARG A 79 -2.24 19.04 11.38
CA ARG A 79 -2.89 17.75 11.67
C ARG A 79 -3.43 17.07 10.38
N GLY A 80 -2.66 17.18 9.30
CA GLY A 80 -3.06 16.66 7.99
C GLY A 80 -3.31 15.16 7.97
N LEU A 81 -2.55 14.37 8.75
CA LEU A 81 -2.77 12.94 8.86
C LEU A 81 -4.13 12.62 9.50
N GLU A 82 -4.52 13.36 10.53
CA GLU A 82 -5.85 13.19 11.15
C GLU A 82 -6.96 13.44 10.12
N ALA A 83 -6.81 14.48 9.32
CA ALA A 83 -7.76 14.78 8.24
C ALA A 83 -7.85 13.64 7.21
N ILE A 84 -6.71 13.06 6.83
CA ILE A 84 -6.69 11.90 5.91
C ILE A 84 -7.40 10.70 6.53
N ILE A 85 -7.16 10.41 7.81
CA ILE A 85 -7.86 9.32 8.51
C ILE A 85 -9.36 9.57 8.51
N GLY A 86 -9.80 10.79 8.74
CA GLY A 86 -11.21 11.16 8.62
C GLY A 86 -11.76 10.90 7.22
N ASP A 87 -10.99 11.24 6.19
CA ASP A 87 -11.40 11.09 4.80
C ASP A 87 -11.56 9.63 4.38
N ILE A 88 -10.68 8.73 4.81
CA ILE A 88 -10.79 7.31 4.42
C ILE A 88 -11.99 6.61 5.05
N TYR A 89 -12.50 7.14 6.17
CA TYR A 89 -13.70 6.62 6.83
C TYR A 89 -14.96 7.46 6.56
N LEU A 90 -14.87 8.39 5.62
CA LEU A 90 -15.99 9.26 5.27
C LEU A 90 -17.20 8.46 4.81
N THR A 91 -18.38 8.87 5.28
CA THR A 91 -19.65 8.30 4.84
C THR A 91 -20.48 9.35 4.10
N PHE A 92 -21.27 8.89 3.17
CA PHE A 92 -22.25 9.70 2.47
C PHE A 92 -23.58 8.93 2.43
N ASP A 93 -24.64 9.58 2.90
CA ASP A 93 -25.98 8.97 2.99
C ASP A 93 -25.97 7.61 3.70
N GLY A 94 -25.21 7.50 4.78
CA GLY A 94 -25.08 6.30 5.59
C GLY A 94 -24.19 5.21 5.02
N ASN A 95 -23.58 5.43 3.86
CA ASN A 95 -22.69 4.47 3.20
C ASN A 95 -21.25 4.98 3.16
N ASP A 96 -20.29 4.07 3.32
CA ASP A 96 -18.88 4.42 3.18
C ASP A 96 -18.57 4.87 1.75
N VAL A 97 -17.84 5.98 1.62
CA VAL A 97 -17.36 6.47 0.32
C VAL A 97 -16.37 5.47 -0.28
N TYR A 98 -15.43 4.99 0.54
CA TYR A 98 -14.54 3.91 0.17
C TYR A 98 -15.04 2.63 0.84
N LYS A 99 -15.58 1.70 0.04
CA LYS A 99 -16.42 0.61 0.54
C LYS A 99 -15.66 -0.50 1.24
N SER A 100 -14.49 -0.88 0.70
CA SER A 100 -13.71 -2.00 1.25
C SER A 100 -12.52 -1.50 2.08
N VAL A 101 -11.99 -2.39 2.92
CA VAL A 101 -10.74 -2.14 3.65
C VAL A 101 -9.60 -1.88 2.67
N GLU A 102 -9.53 -2.62 1.57
CA GLU A 102 -8.52 -2.48 0.53
C GLU A 102 -8.60 -1.13 -0.18
N GLU A 103 -9.81 -0.64 -0.43
CA GLU A 103 -10.00 0.69 -1.02
C GLU A 103 -9.59 1.80 -0.06
N LYS A 104 -9.94 1.65 1.22
CA LYS A 104 -9.49 2.58 2.28
C LYS A 104 -7.97 2.58 2.41
N ALA A 105 -7.33 1.41 2.41
CA ALA A 105 -5.88 1.27 2.48
C ALA A 105 -5.20 1.95 1.30
N SER A 106 -5.71 1.74 0.10
CA SER A 106 -5.17 2.31 -1.14
C SER A 106 -5.28 3.83 -1.16
N ASN A 107 -6.41 4.36 -0.71
CA ASN A 107 -6.60 5.82 -0.58
C ASN A 107 -5.73 6.40 0.53
N PHE A 108 -5.52 5.69 1.61
CA PHE A 108 -4.65 6.11 2.70
C PHE A 108 -3.21 6.31 2.21
N LEU A 109 -2.67 5.31 1.52
CA LEU A 109 -1.36 5.40 0.88
C LEU A 109 -1.28 6.59 -0.09
N TYR A 110 -2.25 6.69 -0.99
CA TYR A 110 -2.31 7.73 -2.01
C TYR A 110 -2.35 9.13 -1.39
N MET A 111 -3.23 9.35 -0.43
CA MET A 111 -3.43 10.67 0.18
C MET A 111 -2.20 11.14 0.98
N ILE A 112 -1.55 10.25 1.73
CA ILE A 112 -0.35 10.63 2.49
C ILE A 112 0.76 11.10 1.53
N VAL A 113 0.97 10.38 0.42
CA VAL A 113 1.97 10.78 -0.58
C VAL A 113 1.57 12.08 -1.27
N LYS A 114 0.34 12.17 -1.77
CA LYS A 114 -0.11 13.29 -2.62
C LYS A 114 -0.36 14.58 -1.85
N ASN A 115 -0.90 14.50 -0.63
CA ASN A 115 -1.29 15.69 0.13
C ASN A 115 -0.12 16.35 0.86
N HIS A 116 1.04 15.71 0.89
CA HIS A 116 2.26 16.28 1.50
C HIS A 116 2.00 16.82 2.92
N VAL A 117 1.38 16.00 3.78
CA VAL A 117 1.00 16.43 5.13
C VAL A 117 2.16 16.51 6.11
N PHE A 118 3.33 16.02 5.74
CA PHE A 118 4.57 16.15 6.51
C PHE A 118 5.57 17.05 5.78
N VAL A 119 6.41 17.73 6.52
CA VAL A 119 7.47 18.59 5.94
C VAL A 119 8.47 17.74 5.15
N ASP A 120 8.82 16.58 5.69
CA ASP A 120 9.74 15.62 5.05
C ASP A 120 9.36 14.20 5.43
N GLY A 121 9.67 13.25 4.57
CA GLY A 121 9.46 11.83 4.80
C GLY A 121 8.09 11.31 4.36
N ASN A 122 7.34 12.04 3.55
CA ASN A 122 5.98 11.65 3.16
C ASN A 122 5.90 10.25 2.54
N LYS A 123 6.81 9.90 1.62
CA LYS A 123 6.80 8.59 0.97
C LYS A 123 7.08 7.46 1.96
N ARG A 124 8.06 7.66 2.83
CA ARG A 124 8.44 6.67 3.85
C ARG A 124 7.34 6.49 4.90
N ILE A 125 6.76 7.59 5.37
CA ILE A 125 5.65 7.57 6.32
C ILE A 125 4.43 6.91 5.67
N ALA A 126 4.13 7.24 4.43
CA ALA A 126 3.01 6.64 3.68
C ALA A 126 3.17 5.12 3.57
N ALA A 127 4.35 4.63 3.22
CA ALA A 127 4.63 3.19 3.14
C ALA A 127 4.47 2.52 4.51
N THR A 128 5.00 3.12 5.57
CA THR A 128 4.89 2.60 6.93
C THR A 128 3.43 2.56 7.40
N MET A 129 2.68 3.62 7.15
CA MET A 129 1.26 3.69 7.51
C MET A 129 0.43 2.68 6.72
N PHE A 130 0.76 2.45 5.46
CA PHE A 130 0.11 1.44 4.64
C PHE A 130 0.30 0.03 5.21
N ILE A 131 1.54 -0.32 5.56
CA ILE A 131 1.85 -1.61 6.19
C ILE A 131 1.12 -1.75 7.52
N TYR A 132 1.13 -0.71 8.35
CA TYR A 132 0.39 -0.69 9.61
C TYR A 132 -1.10 -0.93 9.39
N PHE A 133 -1.69 -0.25 8.42
CA PHE A 133 -3.11 -0.38 8.07
C PHE A 133 -3.47 -1.80 7.65
N LEU A 134 -2.67 -2.39 6.75
CA LEU A 134 -2.89 -3.76 6.30
C LEU A 134 -2.76 -4.77 7.45
N ASN A 135 -1.78 -4.57 8.32
CA ASN A 135 -1.59 -5.44 9.49
C ASN A 135 -2.73 -5.29 10.50
N PHE A 136 -3.23 -4.08 10.70
CA PHE A 136 -4.36 -3.80 11.58
C PHE A 136 -5.60 -4.59 11.17
N TYR A 137 -5.83 -4.76 9.89
CA TYR A 137 -6.98 -5.49 9.33
C TYR A 137 -6.66 -6.94 8.97
N ASP A 138 -5.50 -7.47 9.34
CA ASP A 138 -5.05 -8.84 9.05
C ASP A 138 -5.04 -9.19 7.56
N ILE A 139 -4.73 -8.23 6.70
CA ILE A 139 -4.65 -8.42 5.25
C ILE A 139 -3.24 -8.19 4.69
N LEU A 140 -2.24 -8.02 5.56
CA LEU A 140 -0.85 -7.82 5.13
C LEU A 140 -0.24 -9.09 4.52
N TYR A 141 -0.60 -10.25 5.05
CA TYR A 141 -0.07 -11.53 4.60
C TYR A 141 -1.18 -12.38 3.99
N LYS A 142 -0.84 -13.09 2.91
CA LYS A 142 -1.70 -14.07 2.26
C LYS A 142 -0.85 -15.30 1.96
N ASP A 143 -1.30 -16.47 2.45
CA ASP A 143 -0.56 -17.73 2.31
C ASP A 143 0.90 -17.63 2.81
N GLY A 144 1.10 -16.93 3.94
CA GLY A 144 2.40 -16.74 4.56
C GLY A 144 3.32 -15.74 3.87
N LYS A 145 2.84 -15.05 2.83
CA LYS A 145 3.61 -14.04 2.11
C LYS A 145 2.98 -12.65 2.26
N GLN A 146 3.83 -11.63 2.36
CA GLN A 146 3.38 -10.24 2.32
C GLN A 146 2.74 -9.97 0.95
N VAL A 147 1.52 -9.43 0.93
CA VAL A 147 0.75 -9.22 -0.31
C VAL A 147 1.42 -8.23 -1.27
N ILE A 148 2.26 -7.36 -0.75
CA ILE A 148 3.08 -6.45 -1.52
C ILE A 148 4.46 -6.39 -0.89
N ASP A 149 5.51 -6.68 -1.65
CA ASP A 149 6.86 -6.60 -1.12
C ASP A 149 7.32 -5.14 -0.96
N ASN A 150 8.39 -4.96 -0.18
CA ASN A 150 8.86 -3.62 0.15
C ASN A 150 9.36 -2.85 -1.08
N ASN A 151 9.94 -3.53 -2.06
CA ASN A 151 10.41 -2.88 -3.30
C ASN A 151 9.23 -2.42 -4.16
N ALA A 152 8.20 -3.25 -4.29
CA ALA A 152 6.98 -2.88 -5.00
C ALA A 152 6.28 -1.70 -4.31
N LEU A 153 6.22 -1.72 -2.98
CA LEU A 153 5.63 -0.63 -2.20
C LEU A 153 6.40 0.68 -2.39
N ALA A 154 7.74 0.64 -2.33
CA ALA A 154 8.57 1.80 -2.59
C ALA A 154 8.32 2.37 -4.00
N SER A 155 8.23 1.50 -5.00
CA SER A 155 7.93 1.89 -6.39
C SER A 155 6.55 2.53 -6.52
N LEU A 156 5.55 2.00 -5.81
CA LEU A 156 4.20 2.60 -5.78
C LEU A 156 4.20 4.01 -5.18
N THR A 157 4.96 4.26 -4.11
CA THR A 157 5.04 5.60 -3.53
C THR A 157 5.64 6.60 -4.52
N LEU A 158 6.66 6.17 -5.28
CA LEU A 158 7.25 7.01 -6.34
C LEU A 158 6.27 7.25 -7.48
N MET A 159 5.57 6.21 -7.92
CA MET A 159 4.54 6.32 -8.96
C MET A 159 3.43 7.29 -8.55
N ILE A 160 2.94 7.20 -7.33
CA ILE A 160 1.92 8.11 -6.79
C ILE A 160 2.46 9.54 -6.80
N ALA A 161 3.68 9.76 -6.29
CA ALA A 161 4.28 11.10 -6.19
C ALA A 161 4.39 11.78 -7.56
N GLU A 162 4.76 11.05 -8.61
CA GLU A 162 4.94 11.55 -9.97
C GLU A 162 3.64 11.59 -10.79
N SER A 163 2.56 10.95 -10.31
CA SER A 163 1.33 10.81 -11.09
C SER A 163 0.57 12.12 -11.24
N ASN A 164 -0.19 12.20 -12.33
CA ASN A 164 -1.19 13.24 -12.52
C ASN A 164 -2.44 12.90 -11.67
N PRO A 165 -3.08 13.88 -11.00
CA PRO A 165 -4.32 13.64 -10.25
C PRO A 165 -5.43 12.94 -11.04
N LYS A 166 -5.45 13.09 -12.36
CA LYS A 166 -6.41 12.38 -13.24
C LYS A 166 -6.22 10.87 -13.25
N GLU A 167 -5.04 10.38 -12.84
CA GLU A 167 -4.70 8.97 -12.80
C GLU A 167 -5.06 8.30 -11.47
N LYS A 168 -5.63 9.04 -10.51
CA LYS A 168 -5.91 8.54 -9.16
C LYS A 168 -6.67 7.22 -9.17
N GLU A 169 -7.79 7.14 -9.88
CA GLU A 169 -8.64 5.95 -9.85
C GLU A 169 -7.93 4.71 -10.42
N VAL A 170 -7.14 4.87 -11.46
CA VAL A 170 -6.36 3.76 -12.03
C VAL A 170 -5.29 3.30 -11.06
N ILE A 171 -4.64 4.23 -10.35
CA ILE A 171 -3.63 3.91 -9.33
C ILE A 171 -4.28 3.19 -8.14
N ILE A 172 -5.43 3.65 -7.68
CA ILE A 172 -6.18 2.98 -6.61
C ILE A 172 -6.52 1.54 -7.02
N ASP A 173 -7.00 1.34 -8.24
CA ASP A 173 -7.31 0.01 -8.76
C ASP A 173 -6.06 -0.88 -8.83
N LEU A 174 -4.92 -0.32 -9.22
CA LEU A 174 -3.65 -1.04 -9.22
C LEU A 174 -3.27 -1.51 -7.80
N ILE A 175 -3.31 -0.62 -6.82
CA ILE A 175 -2.99 -0.96 -5.43
C ILE A 175 -3.93 -2.04 -4.92
N MET A 176 -5.23 -1.91 -5.14
CA MET A 176 -6.23 -2.89 -4.72
C MET A 176 -5.97 -4.28 -5.34
N ASN A 177 -5.51 -4.32 -6.59
CA ASN A 177 -5.15 -5.57 -7.25
C ASN A 177 -3.93 -6.24 -6.61
N PHE A 178 -2.95 -5.46 -6.12
CA PHE A 178 -1.84 -6.01 -5.34
C PHE A 178 -2.34 -6.68 -4.05
N LEU A 179 -3.40 -6.16 -3.46
CA LEU A 179 -3.97 -6.66 -2.20
C LEU A 179 -4.94 -7.83 -2.39
N SER A 180 -5.34 -8.12 -3.60
CA SER A 180 -6.32 -9.17 -3.89
C SER A 180 -5.73 -10.58 -3.94
#